data_039febfe292cd559bc8913dfa044141a
#
_entry.id   039febfe292cd559bc8913dfa044141a
#
_cell.length_a   1.000
_cell.length_b   1.000
_cell.length_c   1.000
_cell.angle_alpha   90.00
_cell.angle_beta   90.00
_cell.angle_gamma   90.00
#
_symmetry.space_group_name_H-M   'P 1'
#
loop_
_entity.id
_entity.type
_entity.pdbx_description
1 polymer ?
#
loop_
_entity_poly.entity_id
_entity_poly.type
_entity_poly.pdbx_seq_one_letter_code
_entity_poly.pdbx_strand_id
1 'polypeptide(L)'
;MFPWNYGFHFGAASYIFLGAFYTVLVVVATTILNAFWRAHRDLSKGKAEDIRWHSDFHDLPAADRACRHVLTGEFKSRECPNAFDCRGCDTHAKLVALHPPAAARESEAEIFGMSFPLDRMYHRGHTWARPEADGTVTVGLDDLGARLLGTPDSVDLPEPGSRVQANGTAFRIHKREADVRVLSPVDGEVVETGGVGRGFFLRVKPLDGPIDMRHLLRDGEVKPWLMRELERLQLALTMEGASTPSLADGGVPVADIAAAYPKTDWDAVCGEMFLEP
;
A
#
# COMPACT_ATOMS: atom_id res chain seq x y z
N MET A 1 -12.96 -47.85 -7.11
CA MET A 1 -13.24 -49.30 -7.07
C MET A 1 -14.72 -49.46 -6.88
N PHE A 2 -15.42 -50.02 -7.85
CA PHE A 2 -16.86 -50.23 -7.80
C PHE A 2 -17.18 -51.61 -7.22
N PRO A 3 -18.27 -51.75 -6.43
CA PRO A 3 -18.56 -53.00 -5.70
C PRO A 3 -18.89 -54.25 -6.54
N TRP A 4 -18.93 -54.12 -7.87
CA TRP A 4 -19.19 -55.23 -8.82
C TRP A 4 -17.95 -55.74 -9.55
N ASN A 5 -16.74 -55.39 -9.10
CA ASN A 5 -15.54 -55.95 -9.67
C ASN A 5 -15.30 -57.40 -9.17
N TYR A 6 -15.04 -58.29 -10.10
CA TYR A 6 -14.86 -59.72 -9.93
C TYR A 6 -13.92 -60.10 -8.78
N GLY A 7 -14.43 -60.95 -7.87
CA GLY A 7 -13.64 -61.62 -6.83
C GLY A 7 -13.41 -60.77 -5.53
N PHE A 8 -13.98 -59.58 -5.40
CA PHE A 8 -13.85 -58.80 -4.17
C PHE A 8 -15.11 -58.94 -3.31
N HIS A 9 -14.96 -59.53 -2.14
CA HIS A 9 -16.06 -59.57 -1.14
C HIS A 9 -16.00 -58.38 -0.21
N PHE A 10 -16.97 -57.52 -0.33
CA PHE A 10 -17.11 -56.34 0.54
C PHE A 10 -17.63 -56.75 1.92
N GLY A 11 -16.81 -56.61 2.97
CA GLY A 11 -17.21 -56.70 4.34
C GLY A 11 -17.68 -55.37 4.89
N ALA A 12 -18.24 -55.35 6.08
CA ALA A 12 -18.72 -54.13 6.76
C ALA A 12 -17.63 -53.04 6.86
N ALA A 13 -16.38 -53.42 7.10
CA ALA A 13 -15.23 -52.49 7.13
C ALA A 13 -14.99 -51.80 5.80
N SER A 14 -15.20 -52.52 4.68
CA SER A 14 -15.03 -51.94 3.32
C SER A 14 -16.09 -50.91 3.00
N TYR A 15 -17.31 -51.10 3.44
CA TYR A 15 -18.39 -50.10 3.30
C TYR A 15 -18.17 -48.85 4.17
N ILE A 16 -17.68 -49.04 5.37
CA ILE A 16 -17.31 -47.90 6.27
C ILE A 16 -16.18 -47.10 5.64
N PHE A 17 -15.13 -47.78 5.13
CA PHE A 17 -14.01 -47.12 4.46
C PHE A 17 -14.45 -46.35 3.20
N LEU A 18 -15.26 -46.97 2.33
CA LEU A 18 -15.79 -46.32 1.15
C LEU A 18 -16.70 -45.15 1.47
N GLY A 19 -17.55 -45.28 2.50
CA GLY A 19 -18.39 -44.21 3.02
C GLY A 19 -17.56 -43.01 3.47
N ALA A 20 -16.55 -43.24 4.30
CA ALA A 20 -15.64 -42.19 4.75
C ALA A 20 -14.87 -41.55 3.58
N PHE A 21 -14.32 -42.37 2.67
CA PHE A 21 -13.58 -41.91 1.51
C PHE A 21 -14.42 -41.01 0.59
N TYR A 22 -15.64 -41.45 0.23
CA TYR A 22 -16.51 -40.63 -0.62
C TYR A 22 -17.03 -39.38 0.09
N THR A 23 -17.24 -39.44 1.40
CA THR A 23 -17.62 -38.27 2.18
C THR A 23 -16.53 -37.20 2.14
N VAL A 24 -15.27 -37.60 2.38
CA VAL A 24 -14.13 -36.68 2.29
C VAL A 24 -14.00 -36.12 0.85
N LEU A 25 -14.15 -36.98 -0.16
CA LEU A 25 -14.06 -36.58 -1.58
C LEU A 25 -15.15 -35.58 -1.94
N VAL A 26 -16.38 -35.76 -1.48
CA VAL A 26 -17.50 -34.80 -1.67
C VAL A 26 -17.23 -33.48 -0.95
N VAL A 27 -16.72 -33.53 0.28
CA VAL A 27 -16.37 -32.31 1.04
C VAL A 27 -15.29 -31.52 0.33
N VAL A 28 -14.23 -32.19 -0.12
CA VAL A 28 -13.14 -31.55 -0.88
C VAL A 28 -13.65 -30.96 -2.19
N ALA A 29 -14.43 -31.73 -2.96
CA ALA A 29 -14.98 -31.26 -4.23
C ALA A 29 -15.92 -30.05 -4.04
N THR A 30 -16.78 -30.07 -3.03
CA THR A 30 -17.67 -28.94 -2.72
C THR A 30 -16.91 -27.72 -2.24
N THR A 31 -15.81 -27.91 -1.51
CA THR A 31 -14.95 -26.82 -1.07
C THR A 31 -14.25 -26.14 -2.25
N ILE A 32 -13.69 -26.97 -3.16
CA ILE A 32 -13.03 -26.48 -4.39
C ILE A 32 -14.05 -25.76 -5.29
N LEU A 33 -15.21 -26.31 -5.50
CA LEU A 33 -16.28 -25.69 -6.30
C LEU A 33 -16.74 -24.36 -5.70
N ASN A 34 -16.92 -24.30 -4.38
CA ASN A 34 -17.26 -23.06 -3.68
C ASN A 34 -16.14 -22.01 -3.79
N ALA A 35 -14.88 -22.42 -3.65
CA ALA A 35 -13.75 -21.52 -3.81
C ALA A 35 -13.68 -20.98 -5.25
N PHE A 36 -13.84 -21.83 -6.24
CA PHE A 36 -13.87 -21.45 -7.65
C PHE A 36 -15.04 -20.52 -7.97
N TRP A 37 -16.22 -20.81 -7.43
CA TRP A 37 -17.42 -19.96 -7.63
C TRP A 37 -17.26 -18.58 -6.97
N ARG A 38 -16.64 -18.53 -5.79
CA ARG A 38 -16.27 -17.26 -5.14
C ARG A 38 -15.27 -16.48 -5.98
N ALA A 39 -14.18 -17.12 -6.39
CA ALA A 39 -13.16 -16.49 -7.21
C ALA A 39 -13.76 -15.94 -8.52
N HIS A 40 -14.56 -16.75 -9.22
CA HIS A 40 -15.22 -16.29 -10.45
C HIS A 40 -16.19 -15.15 -10.21
N ARG A 41 -16.97 -15.19 -9.13
CA ARG A 41 -17.90 -14.09 -8.79
C ARG A 41 -17.16 -12.83 -8.40
N ASP A 42 -16.01 -12.95 -7.73
CA ASP A 42 -15.22 -11.81 -7.30
C ASP A 42 -14.45 -11.20 -8.48
N LEU A 43 -13.96 -12.04 -9.42
CA LEU A 43 -13.46 -11.61 -10.74
C LEU A 43 -14.53 -10.86 -11.55
N SER A 44 -15.74 -11.43 -11.68
CA SER A 44 -16.81 -10.81 -12.48
C SER A 44 -17.35 -9.51 -11.87
N LYS A 45 -17.08 -9.25 -10.59
CA LYS A 45 -17.44 -8.01 -9.88
C LYS A 45 -16.31 -6.99 -9.80
N GLY A 46 -15.18 -7.23 -10.47
CA GLY A 46 -14.00 -6.39 -10.39
C GLY A 46 -13.33 -6.36 -9.00
N LYS A 47 -13.65 -7.34 -8.15
CA LYS A 47 -13.09 -7.43 -6.78
C LYS A 47 -11.80 -8.24 -6.70
N ALA A 48 -11.36 -8.82 -7.80
CA ALA A 48 -10.22 -9.75 -7.80
C ALA A 48 -8.86 -9.07 -7.78
N GLU A 49 -8.81 -7.75 -7.98
CA GLU A 49 -7.58 -6.97 -7.88
C GLU A 49 -7.37 -6.36 -6.49
N ASP A 50 -8.33 -6.50 -5.58
CA ASP A 50 -8.14 -6.11 -4.18
C ASP A 50 -7.27 -7.16 -3.48
N ILE A 51 -5.96 -7.12 -3.72
CA ILE A 51 -5.00 -7.56 -2.72
C ILE A 51 -5.35 -6.75 -1.49
N ARG A 52 -5.90 -7.42 -0.47
CA ARG A 52 -6.41 -6.71 0.69
C ARG A 52 -5.20 -6.19 1.46
N TRP A 53 -4.95 -4.90 1.38
CA TRP A 53 -3.92 -4.21 2.16
C TRP A 53 -3.81 -4.72 3.61
N HIS A 54 -4.94 -5.10 4.22
CA HIS A 54 -4.96 -5.64 5.58
C HIS A 54 -4.20 -6.96 5.74
N SER A 55 -4.16 -7.83 4.72
CA SER A 55 -3.32 -9.03 4.77
C SER A 55 -1.84 -8.68 4.57
N ASP A 56 -1.56 -7.82 3.59
CA ASP A 56 -0.19 -7.38 3.28
C ASP A 56 0.41 -6.57 4.44
N PHE A 57 -0.41 -5.77 5.13
CA PHE A 57 0.01 -4.99 6.29
C PHE A 57 0.61 -5.82 7.42
N HIS A 58 0.08 -7.00 7.67
CA HIS A 58 0.57 -7.88 8.74
C HIS A 58 1.89 -8.55 8.38
N ASP A 59 2.24 -8.61 7.11
CA ASP A 59 3.50 -9.15 6.61
C ASP A 59 4.64 -8.12 6.71
N LEU A 60 4.31 -6.83 6.86
CA LEU A 60 5.30 -5.80 7.10
C LEU A 60 6.05 -5.99 8.44
N PRO A 61 7.35 -5.64 8.52
CA PRO A 61 8.11 -5.62 9.76
C PRO A 61 7.41 -4.78 10.85
N ALA A 62 7.52 -5.18 12.10
CA ALA A 62 6.87 -4.49 13.23
C ALA A 62 7.23 -3.00 13.33
N ALA A 63 8.45 -2.64 12.96
CA ALA A 63 8.92 -1.25 12.94
C ALA A 63 8.12 -0.40 11.92
N ASP A 64 7.77 -0.99 10.77
CA ASP A 64 7.07 -0.31 9.69
C ASP A 64 5.57 -0.21 9.96
N ARG A 65 5.04 -1.08 10.81
CA ARG A 65 3.66 -1.02 11.31
C ARG A 65 3.46 0.00 12.42
N ALA A 66 4.45 0.84 12.74
CA ALA A 66 4.35 1.83 13.79
C ALA A 66 3.19 2.81 13.55
N CYS A 67 2.42 3.07 14.61
CA CYS A 67 1.30 3.99 14.56
C CYS A 67 1.78 5.42 14.23
N ARG A 68 0.99 6.18 13.47
CA ARG A 68 1.19 7.61 13.18
C ARG A 68 1.53 8.43 14.45
N HIS A 69 0.86 8.15 15.55
CA HIS A 69 1.03 8.85 16.81
C HIS A 69 2.37 8.57 17.53
N VAL A 70 3.17 7.64 17.03
CA VAL A 70 4.59 7.50 17.41
C VAL A 70 5.44 8.56 16.73
N LEU A 71 5.09 8.96 15.49
CA LEU A 71 5.79 10.02 14.76
C LEU A 71 5.62 11.39 15.42
N THR A 72 4.45 11.65 15.95
CA THR A 72 4.08 12.91 16.60
C THR A 72 4.35 12.92 18.10
N GLY A 73 4.86 11.80 18.65
CA GLY A 73 5.37 11.72 20.02
C GLY A 73 4.33 11.44 21.12
N GLU A 74 3.05 11.20 20.76
CA GLU A 74 2.01 10.83 21.73
C GLU A 74 2.24 9.42 22.31
N PHE A 75 2.89 8.54 21.56
CA PHE A 75 3.30 7.22 22.03
C PHE A 75 4.81 7.01 21.83
N LYS A 76 5.45 6.33 22.79
CA LYS A 76 6.84 5.90 22.64
C LYS A 76 6.99 4.75 21.64
N SER A 77 6.03 3.81 21.67
CA SER A 77 5.97 2.67 20.78
C SER A 77 4.53 2.18 20.71
N ARG A 78 4.01 1.95 19.52
CA ARG A 78 2.69 1.36 19.29
C ARG A 78 2.60 0.86 17.84
N GLU A 79 2.19 -0.38 17.65
CA GLU A 79 1.78 -0.85 16.33
C GLU A 79 0.41 -0.30 15.96
N CYS A 80 0.18 -0.04 14.68
CA CYS A 80 -1.11 0.40 14.18
C CYS A 80 -2.09 -0.79 14.10
N PRO A 81 -3.22 -0.78 14.81
CA PRO A 81 -4.18 -1.87 14.74
C PRO A 81 -5.10 -1.82 13.52
N ASN A 82 -5.08 -0.72 12.74
CA ASN A 82 -6.03 -0.43 11.68
C ASN A 82 -5.34 -0.29 10.31
N ALA A 83 -4.21 -0.94 10.08
CA ALA A 83 -3.47 -0.86 8.81
C ALA A 83 -3.34 0.58 8.26
N PHE A 84 -2.93 1.50 9.10
CA PHE A 84 -2.81 2.95 8.84
C PHE A 84 -4.12 3.70 8.52
N ASP A 85 -5.25 3.01 8.47
CA ASP A 85 -6.54 3.67 8.31
C ASP A 85 -7.00 4.32 9.63
N CYS A 86 -6.72 5.60 9.76
CA CYS A 86 -7.10 6.39 10.94
C CYS A 86 -8.56 6.81 10.94
N ARG A 87 -9.31 6.62 9.86
CA ARG A 87 -10.70 7.06 9.70
C ARG A 87 -11.65 6.41 10.71
N GLY A 88 -11.48 5.09 10.94
CA GLY A 88 -12.22 4.33 11.93
C GLY A 88 -11.49 4.08 13.25
N CYS A 89 -10.39 4.78 13.54
CA CYS A 89 -9.57 4.54 14.72
C CYS A 89 -10.02 5.38 15.92
N ASP A 90 -10.55 4.74 16.97
CA ASP A 90 -10.96 5.39 18.21
C ASP A 90 -9.83 6.18 18.90
N THR A 91 -8.61 5.65 18.81
CA THR A 91 -7.44 6.31 19.40
C THR A 91 -7.12 7.61 18.67
N HIS A 92 -7.15 7.60 17.33
CA HIS A 92 -6.95 8.81 16.54
C HIS A 92 -8.03 9.85 16.84
N ALA A 93 -9.30 9.45 16.86
CA ALA A 93 -10.40 10.35 17.20
C ALA A 93 -10.25 11.00 18.57
N LYS A 94 -9.85 10.24 19.60
CA LYS A 94 -9.60 10.75 20.94
C LYS A 94 -8.42 11.72 21.02
N LEU A 95 -7.31 11.40 20.35
CA LEU A 95 -6.11 12.23 20.35
C LEU A 95 -6.33 13.55 19.61
N VAL A 96 -7.01 13.52 18.47
CA VAL A 96 -7.39 14.74 17.73
C VAL A 96 -8.33 15.62 18.55
N ALA A 97 -9.25 15.03 19.33
CA ALA A 97 -10.13 15.80 20.22
C ALA A 97 -9.37 16.46 21.38
N LEU A 98 -8.34 15.79 21.94
CA LEU A 98 -7.51 16.30 23.03
C LEU A 98 -6.46 17.31 22.54
N HIS A 99 -5.89 17.06 21.39
CA HIS A 99 -4.85 17.87 20.77
C HIS A 99 -5.27 18.19 19.34
N PRO A 100 -6.18 19.18 19.14
CA PRO A 100 -6.53 19.60 17.80
C PRO A 100 -5.24 19.97 17.07
N PRO A 101 -5.09 19.56 15.78
CA PRO A 101 -3.89 19.83 15.02
C PRO A 101 -3.57 21.31 15.14
N ALA A 102 -2.41 21.60 15.72
CA ALA A 102 -1.96 22.98 15.88
C ALA A 102 -1.95 23.59 14.48
N ALA A 103 -2.68 24.70 14.31
CA ALA A 103 -2.66 25.43 13.06
C ALA A 103 -1.20 25.64 12.66
N ALA A 104 -0.82 24.98 11.57
CA ALA A 104 0.43 25.08 10.81
C ALA A 104 1.61 25.78 11.52
N ARG A 105 2.01 25.29 12.68
CA ARG A 105 3.28 25.69 13.29
C ARG A 105 4.38 24.92 12.56
N GLU A 106 5.14 25.64 11.73
CA GLU A 106 6.34 25.12 11.08
C GLU A 106 6.12 23.99 10.03
N SER A 107 5.13 24.15 9.16
CA SER A 107 5.07 23.34 7.95
C SER A 107 6.03 23.95 6.93
N GLU A 108 7.06 23.20 6.57
CA GLU A 108 8.03 23.56 5.55
C GLU A 108 7.60 22.96 4.21
N ALA A 109 7.53 23.79 3.16
CA ALA A 109 7.27 23.29 1.80
C ALA A 109 8.50 22.59 1.20
N GLU A 110 9.67 22.76 1.80
CA GLU A 110 10.93 22.13 1.43
C GLU A 110 11.55 21.48 2.68
N ILE A 111 11.74 20.15 2.64
CA ILE A 111 12.28 19.35 3.74
C ILE A 111 13.45 18.54 3.20
N PHE A 112 14.65 18.72 3.74
CA PHE A 112 15.89 18.06 3.29
C PHE A 112 16.14 18.23 1.78
N GLY A 113 15.84 19.39 1.22
CA GLY A 113 16.00 19.69 -0.21
C GLY A 113 15.00 18.96 -1.11
N MET A 114 13.95 18.40 -0.55
CA MET A 114 12.84 17.79 -1.27
C MET A 114 11.58 18.63 -1.13
N SER A 115 10.73 18.63 -2.16
CA SER A 115 9.52 19.45 -2.22
C SER A 115 8.31 18.72 -1.61
N PHE A 116 7.75 19.30 -0.54
CA PHE A 116 6.54 18.84 0.13
C PHE A 116 5.50 19.97 0.24
N PRO A 117 4.83 20.34 -0.88
CA PRO A 117 3.87 21.44 -0.90
C PRO A 117 2.76 21.31 0.15
N LEU A 118 2.39 22.42 0.78
CA LEU A 118 1.43 22.48 1.89
C LEU A 118 -0.03 22.34 1.44
N ASP A 119 -0.29 22.42 0.12
CA ASP A 119 -1.60 22.21 -0.47
C ASP A 119 -1.96 20.73 -0.64
N ARG A 120 -1.11 19.82 -0.17
CA ARG A 120 -1.22 18.37 -0.32
C ARG A 120 -1.22 17.67 1.03
N MET A 121 -1.78 16.47 1.03
CA MET A 121 -1.70 15.52 2.13
C MET A 121 -0.96 14.27 1.65
N TYR A 122 -0.19 13.64 2.52
CA TYR A 122 0.77 12.61 2.16
C TYR A 122 0.38 11.26 2.74
N HIS A 123 0.42 10.23 1.90
CA HIS A 123 0.23 8.85 2.28
C HIS A 123 1.58 8.21 2.61
N ARG A 124 1.60 7.28 3.55
CA ARG A 124 2.85 6.62 3.98
C ARG A 124 3.51 5.76 2.89
N GLY A 125 2.80 5.38 1.85
CA GLY A 125 3.32 4.71 0.65
C GLY A 125 3.74 5.69 -0.45
N HIS A 126 4.25 6.87 -0.10
CA HIS A 126 4.82 7.87 -1.00
C HIS A 126 3.89 8.42 -2.07
N THR A 127 2.58 8.42 -1.82
CA THR A 127 1.61 9.15 -2.63
C THR A 127 1.12 10.40 -1.92
N TRP A 128 0.69 11.38 -2.69
CA TRP A 128 0.01 12.57 -2.16
C TRP A 128 -1.38 12.73 -2.77
N ALA A 129 -2.25 13.39 -2.02
CA ALA A 129 -3.59 13.76 -2.42
C ALA A 129 -3.78 15.27 -2.30
N ARG A 130 -4.33 15.91 -3.34
CA ARG A 130 -4.70 17.32 -3.33
C ARG A 130 -6.17 17.47 -3.72
N PRO A 131 -7.01 18.02 -2.83
CA PRO A 131 -8.38 18.37 -3.16
C PRO A 131 -8.42 19.47 -4.21
N GLU A 132 -9.28 19.34 -5.21
CA GLU A 132 -9.52 20.32 -6.24
C GLU A 132 -10.85 21.07 -6.01
N ALA A 133 -10.99 22.26 -6.61
CA ALA A 133 -12.17 23.10 -6.44
C ALA A 133 -13.45 22.47 -7.01
N ASP A 134 -13.33 21.54 -7.94
CA ASP A 134 -14.44 20.79 -8.56
C ASP A 134 -14.88 19.57 -7.73
N GLY A 135 -14.28 19.37 -6.55
CA GLY A 135 -14.59 18.26 -5.66
C GLY A 135 -13.87 16.95 -6.01
N THR A 136 -13.01 16.95 -7.03
CA THR A 136 -12.12 15.83 -7.32
C THR A 136 -10.85 15.90 -6.45
N VAL A 137 -10.07 14.82 -6.43
CA VAL A 137 -8.76 14.78 -5.79
C VAL A 137 -7.72 14.36 -6.80
N THR A 138 -6.66 15.15 -6.92
CA THR A 138 -5.50 14.82 -7.72
C THR A 138 -4.52 14.00 -6.88
N VAL A 139 -4.00 12.91 -7.44
CA VAL A 139 -3.09 11.95 -6.81
C VAL A 139 -1.78 11.88 -7.58
N GLY A 140 -0.66 11.92 -6.87
CA GLY A 140 0.66 11.78 -7.43
C GLY A 140 1.65 11.14 -6.47
N LEU A 141 2.92 10.99 -6.87
CA LEU A 141 4.02 10.58 -6.02
C LEU A 141 4.62 11.80 -5.30
N ASP A 142 5.05 11.61 -4.04
CA ASP A 142 5.86 12.62 -3.36
C ASP A 142 7.29 12.68 -3.92
N ASP A 143 8.07 13.67 -3.49
CA ASP A 143 9.40 13.88 -4.06
C ASP A 143 10.38 12.75 -3.69
N LEU A 144 10.23 12.10 -2.52
CA LEU A 144 11.06 10.94 -2.17
C LEU A 144 10.72 9.73 -3.05
N GLY A 145 9.44 9.40 -3.18
CA GLY A 145 8.97 8.31 -4.05
C GLY A 145 9.38 8.53 -5.52
N ALA A 146 9.29 9.78 -6.00
CA ALA A 146 9.73 10.13 -7.34
C ALA A 146 11.25 9.97 -7.53
N ARG A 147 12.06 10.31 -6.52
CA ARG A 147 13.51 10.14 -6.55
C ARG A 147 13.95 8.68 -6.41
N LEU A 148 13.23 7.87 -5.66
CA LEU A 148 13.48 6.43 -5.57
C LEU A 148 13.38 5.77 -6.94
N LEU A 149 12.32 6.09 -7.67
CA LEU A 149 12.02 5.48 -8.97
C LEU A 149 12.73 6.19 -10.14
N GLY A 150 13.05 7.48 -9.99
CA GLY A 150 13.60 8.28 -11.08
C GLY A 150 12.66 8.29 -12.29
N THR A 151 13.21 8.11 -13.50
CA THR A 151 12.39 7.95 -14.72
C THR A 151 11.97 6.49 -14.84
N PRO A 152 10.67 6.14 -14.72
CA PRO A 152 10.19 4.77 -14.89
C PRO A 152 10.29 4.31 -16.34
N ASP A 153 10.37 2.98 -16.53
CA ASP A 153 10.35 2.36 -17.87
C ASP A 153 8.93 2.32 -18.44
N SER A 154 7.94 2.01 -17.58
CA SER A 154 6.51 2.10 -17.89
C SER A 154 5.68 2.34 -16.63
N VAL A 155 4.44 2.78 -16.83
CA VAL A 155 3.46 2.98 -15.76
C VAL A 155 2.13 2.40 -16.21
N ASP A 156 1.59 1.47 -15.42
CA ASP A 156 0.29 0.86 -15.65
C ASP A 156 -0.76 1.63 -14.85
N LEU A 157 -1.53 2.46 -15.53
CA LEU A 157 -2.59 3.27 -14.93
C LEU A 157 -3.95 2.56 -15.11
N PRO A 158 -4.86 2.66 -14.11
CA PRO A 158 -6.21 2.15 -14.25
C PRO A 158 -7.00 2.95 -15.30
N GLU A 159 -7.94 2.32 -15.96
CA GLU A 159 -8.81 3.01 -16.91
C GLU A 159 -9.74 4.01 -16.19
N PRO A 160 -10.09 5.15 -16.82
CA PRO A 160 -11.16 6.01 -16.32
C PRO A 160 -12.46 5.22 -16.10
N GLY A 161 -13.12 5.45 -14.97
CA GLY A 161 -14.27 4.66 -14.50
C GLY A 161 -13.89 3.52 -13.53
N SER A 162 -12.62 3.18 -13.40
CA SER A 162 -12.15 2.21 -12.41
C SER A 162 -12.29 2.76 -10.99
N ARG A 163 -12.48 1.87 -10.02
CA ARG A 163 -12.54 2.24 -8.60
C ARG A 163 -11.20 1.99 -7.93
N VAL A 164 -10.78 2.96 -7.13
CA VAL A 164 -9.63 2.85 -6.23
C VAL A 164 -10.08 2.95 -4.77
N GLN A 165 -9.36 2.29 -3.89
CA GLN A 165 -9.61 2.30 -2.44
C GLN A 165 -8.34 2.77 -1.72
N ALA A 166 -8.52 3.54 -0.65
CA ALA A 166 -7.40 3.94 0.19
C ALA A 166 -6.66 2.72 0.73
N ASN A 167 -5.33 2.74 0.67
CA ASN A 167 -4.43 1.61 0.95
C ASN A 167 -4.56 0.42 -0.03
N GLY A 168 -5.36 0.51 -1.09
CA GLY A 168 -5.39 -0.43 -2.19
C GLY A 168 -4.47 0.02 -3.34
N THR A 169 -4.25 -0.83 -4.32
CA THR A 169 -3.46 -0.49 -5.51
C THR A 169 -4.10 0.65 -6.30
N ALA A 170 -3.37 1.74 -6.50
CA ALA A 170 -3.77 2.84 -7.38
C ALA A 170 -3.28 2.60 -8.81
N PHE A 171 -2.01 2.26 -8.96
CA PHE A 171 -1.33 1.98 -10.23
C PHE A 171 -0.02 1.23 -9.97
N ARG A 172 0.64 0.76 -11.04
CA ARG A 172 1.94 0.11 -10.95
C ARG A 172 2.99 0.89 -11.72
N ILE A 173 4.21 0.85 -11.24
CA ILE A 173 5.37 1.47 -11.89
C ILE A 173 6.43 0.41 -12.12
N HIS A 174 6.85 0.25 -13.36
CA HIS A 174 7.94 -0.65 -13.73
C HIS A 174 9.23 0.12 -13.88
N LYS A 175 10.25 -0.30 -13.14
CA LYS A 175 11.61 0.25 -13.22
C LYS A 175 12.62 -0.88 -13.19
N ARG A 176 13.33 -1.11 -14.29
CA ARG A 176 14.25 -2.23 -14.45
C ARG A 176 13.54 -3.58 -14.19
N GLU A 177 13.96 -4.29 -13.14
CA GLU A 177 13.36 -5.57 -12.73
C GLU A 177 12.29 -5.39 -11.65
N ALA A 178 12.16 -4.19 -11.06
CA ALA A 178 11.18 -3.92 -10.02
C ALA A 178 9.80 -3.59 -10.59
N ASP A 179 8.77 -4.22 -10.04
CA ASP A 179 7.34 -3.97 -10.31
C ASP A 179 6.69 -3.37 -9.04
N VAL A 180 6.68 -2.05 -8.97
CA VAL A 180 6.29 -1.31 -7.77
C VAL A 180 4.79 -1.03 -7.76
N ARG A 181 4.10 -1.58 -6.78
CA ARG A 181 2.71 -1.31 -6.50
C ARG A 181 2.56 -0.01 -5.71
N VAL A 182 1.91 0.98 -6.29
CA VAL A 182 1.67 2.27 -5.65
C VAL A 182 0.28 2.30 -5.03
N LEU A 183 0.21 2.63 -3.74
CA LEU A 183 -1.04 2.62 -2.97
C LEU A 183 -1.84 3.90 -3.19
N SER A 184 -3.18 3.75 -3.27
CA SER A 184 -4.08 4.89 -3.35
C SER A 184 -4.20 5.62 -2.00
N PRO A 185 -4.07 6.94 -1.99
CA PRO A 185 -4.30 7.73 -0.79
C PRO A 185 -5.79 7.97 -0.50
N VAL A 186 -6.70 7.65 -1.44
CA VAL A 186 -8.13 7.97 -1.32
C VAL A 186 -9.03 6.91 -1.94
N ASP A 187 -10.30 6.89 -1.51
CA ASP A 187 -11.34 6.08 -2.13
C ASP A 187 -12.04 6.88 -3.23
N GLY A 188 -12.43 6.23 -4.34
CA GLY A 188 -13.24 6.89 -5.36
C GLY A 188 -13.17 6.22 -6.72
N GLU A 189 -13.69 6.93 -7.72
CA GLU A 189 -13.68 6.55 -9.13
C GLU A 189 -12.66 7.41 -9.88
N VAL A 190 -11.80 6.77 -10.66
CA VAL A 190 -10.81 7.44 -11.52
C VAL A 190 -11.53 8.14 -12.65
N VAL A 191 -11.41 9.47 -12.73
CA VAL A 191 -12.02 10.26 -13.79
C VAL A 191 -11.03 10.70 -14.87
N GLU A 192 -9.75 10.79 -14.52
CA GLU A 192 -8.67 11.15 -15.44
C GLU A 192 -7.37 10.46 -15.03
N THR A 193 -6.59 10.05 -16.00
CA THR A 193 -5.24 9.53 -15.83
C THR A 193 -4.20 10.52 -16.38
N GLY A 194 -3.12 10.67 -15.62
CA GLY A 194 -2.01 11.54 -15.95
C GLY A 194 -0.79 10.79 -16.47
N GLY A 195 0.29 10.89 -15.73
CA GLY A 195 1.58 10.26 -16.00
C GLY A 195 2.75 11.14 -15.58
N VAL A 196 3.96 10.63 -15.70
CA VAL A 196 5.19 11.29 -15.23
C VAL A 196 5.32 12.73 -15.76
N GLY A 197 4.99 12.97 -17.02
CA GLY A 197 5.11 14.30 -17.64
C GLY A 197 4.04 15.32 -17.21
N ARG A 198 2.98 14.89 -16.53
CA ARG A 198 1.89 15.77 -16.07
C ARG A 198 2.00 16.15 -14.60
N GLY A 199 2.93 15.55 -13.84
CA GLY A 199 3.11 15.81 -12.42
C GLY A 199 2.01 15.24 -11.52
N PHE A 200 1.10 14.43 -12.08
CA PHE A 200 0.09 13.64 -11.35
C PHE A 200 -0.18 12.35 -12.12
N PHE A 201 -0.73 11.34 -11.42
CA PHE A 201 -1.04 10.05 -12.02
C PHE A 201 -2.55 9.82 -12.15
N LEU A 202 -3.33 10.18 -11.15
CA LEU A 202 -4.78 9.99 -11.16
C LEU A 202 -5.50 11.26 -10.72
N ARG A 203 -6.71 11.47 -11.27
CA ARG A 203 -7.73 12.33 -10.69
C ARG A 203 -8.90 11.45 -10.30
N VAL A 204 -9.30 11.52 -9.02
CA VAL A 204 -10.28 10.63 -8.41
C VAL A 204 -11.48 11.46 -7.94
N LYS A 205 -12.67 10.98 -8.28
CA LYS A 205 -13.93 11.55 -7.82
C LYS A 205 -14.47 10.71 -6.67
N PRO A 206 -14.82 11.30 -5.51
CA PRO A 206 -15.43 10.56 -4.41
C PRO A 206 -16.77 9.95 -4.86
N LEU A 207 -17.06 8.74 -4.38
CA LEU A 207 -18.32 8.07 -4.67
C LEU A 207 -19.45 8.61 -3.76
N ASP A 208 -19.13 8.84 -2.47
CA ASP A 208 -20.11 9.23 -1.46
C ASP A 208 -19.56 10.40 -0.62
N GLY A 209 -20.11 11.60 -0.87
CA GLY A 209 -19.77 12.79 -0.07
C GLY A 209 -18.32 13.28 -0.21
N PRO A 210 -17.82 14.10 0.73
CA PRO A 210 -16.46 14.58 0.73
C PRO A 210 -15.48 13.43 1.09
N ILE A 211 -14.31 13.42 0.44
CA ILE A 211 -13.27 12.42 0.71
C ILE A 211 -12.75 12.55 2.15
N ASP A 212 -12.75 11.43 2.87
CA ASP A 212 -12.17 11.35 4.20
C ASP A 212 -10.65 11.11 4.09
N MET A 213 -9.88 12.16 4.39
CA MET A 213 -8.41 12.17 4.32
C MET A 213 -7.74 12.13 5.70
N ARG A 214 -8.47 11.78 6.77
CA ARG A 214 -7.92 11.77 8.16
C ARG A 214 -6.75 10.81 8.34
N HIS A 215 -6.58 9.83 7.47
CA HIS A 215 -5.45 8.87 7.49
C HIS A 215 -4.20 9.44 6.83
N LEU A 216 -4.28 10.53 6.08
CA LEU A 216 -3.13 11.15 5.43
C LEU A 216 -2.37 12.07 6.40
N LEU A 217 -1.07 12.16 6.18
CA LEU A 217 -0.16 13.03 6.92
C LEU A 217 -0.21 14.45 6.36
N ARG A 218 -0.11 15.44 7.24
CA ARG A 218 -0.13 16.85 6.85
C ARG A 218 0.68 17.72 7.83
N ASP A 219 1.01 18.89 7.38
CA ASP A 219 1.67 19.91 8.22
C ASP A 219 2.89 19.37 8.99
N GLY A 220 2.95 19.59 10.28
CA GLY A 220 4.06 19.16 11.15
C GLY A 220 4.28 17.66 11.29
N GLU A 221 3.42 16.80 10.71
CA GLU A 221 3.60 15.34 10.72
C GLU A 221 4.52 14.85 9.60
N VAL A 222 4.66 15.63 8.51
CA VAL A 222 5.41 15.22 7.31
C VAL A 222 6.90 15.11 7.60
N LYS A 223 7.49 16.09 8.28
CA LYS A 223 8.94 16.10 8.57
C LYS A 223 9.40 14.93 9.46
N PRO A 224 8.76 14.60 10.61
CA PRO A 224 9.13 13.42 11.40
C PRO A 224 8.95 12.11 10.65
N TRP A 225 7.90 12.01 9.83
CA TRP A 225 7.70 10.86 8.97
C TRP A 225 8.84 10.72 7.95
N LEU A 226 9.14 11.79 7.22
CA LEU A 226 10.19 11.79 6.20
C LEU A 226 11.57 11.45 6.79
N MET A 227 11.89 11.92 8.00
CA MET A 227 13.13 11.53 8.69
C MET A 227 13.22 10.01 8.86
N ARG A 228 12.14 9.36 9.27
CA ARG A 228 12.10 7.91 9.39
C ARG A 228 12.20 7.20 8.05
N GLU A 229 11.56 7.72 7.02
CA GLU A 229 11.66 7.12 5.68
C GLU A 229 13.09 7.20 5.14
N LEU A 230 13.81 8.29 5.40
CA LEU A 230 15.22 8.40 5.04
C LEU A 230 16.11 7.43 5.84
N GLU A 231 15.84 7.22 7.13
CA GLU A 231 16.53 6.22 7.95
C GLU A 231 16.26 4.80 7.42
N ARG A 232 15.01 4.48 7.07
CA ARG A 232 14.62 3.20 6.47
C ARG A 232 15.33 2.97 5.13
N LEU A 233 15.29 3.96 4.24
CA LEU A 233 15.98 3.90 2.96
C LEU A 233 17.48 3.66 3.15
N GLN A 234 18.12 4.37 4.08
CA GLN A 234 19.54 4.17 4.37
C GLN A 234 19.82 2.75 4.86
N LEU A 235 18.95 2.21 5.71
CA LEU A 235 19.07 0.83 6.20
C LEU A 235 18.90 -0.17 5.07
N ALA A 236 17.85 -0.04 4.25
CA ALA A 236 17.56 -0.91 3.11
C ALA A 236 18.74 -0.93 2.12
N LEU A 237 19.24 0.23 1.72
CA LEU A 237 20.42 0.33 0.84
C LEU A 237 21.68 -0.30 1.46
N THR A 238 21.87 -0.20 2.78
CA THR A 238 23.01 -0.78 3.47
C THR A 238 22.92 -2.31 3.52
N MET A 239 21.73 -2.85 3.73
CA MET A 239 21.48 -4.30 3.73
C MET A 239 21.78 -4.91 2.37
N GLU A 240 21.48 -4.20 1.29
CA GLU A 240 21.77 -4.58 -0.09
C GLU A 240 23.24 -4.31 -0.52
N GLY A 241 24.12 -4.00 0.44
CA GLY A 241 25.56 -3.86 0.22
C GLY A 241 25.98 -2.55 -0.48
N ALA A 242 25.09 -1.58 -0.58
CA ALA A 242 25.45 -0.26 -1.07
C ALA A 242 26.29 0.48 -0.01
N SER A 243 27.48 0.95 -0.39
CA SER A 243 28.19 1.92 0.43
C SER A 243 27.48 3.26 0.32
N THR A 244 26.55 3.53 1.22
CA THR A 244 25.78 4.76 1.20
C THR A 244 26.61 5.95 1.64
N PRO A 245 26.68 7.06 0.88
CA PRO A 245 27.03 8.33 1.46
C PRO A 245 25.99 8.64 2.55
N SER A 246 26.48 9.03 3.71
CA SER A 246 25.62 9.34 4.85
C SER A 246 24.59 10.41 4.47
N LEU A 247 23.31 10.05 4.39
CA LEU A 247 22.22 11.03 4.30
C LEU A 247 22.12 11.86 5.59
N ALA A 248 22.78 11.40 6.67
CA ALA A 248 22.82 12.09 7.96
C ALA A 248 23.58 13.42 7.92
N ASP A 249 24.41 13.66 6.92
CA ASP A 249 25.18 14.89 6.75
C ASP A 249 24.38 16.05 6.13
N GLY A 250 23.05 15.93 6.10
CA GLY A 250 22.16 16.93 5.49
C GLY A 250 22.21 16.95 3.97
N GLY A 251 22.72 15.89 3.34
CA GLY A 251 22.72 15.75 1.89
C GLY A 251 21.31 15.61 1.34
N VAL A 252 21.06 16.31 0.21
CA VAL A 252 19.83 16.16 -0.55
C VAL A 252 19.90 14.83 -1.32
N PRO A 253 18.86 13.96 -1.24
CA PRO A 253 18.81 12.76 -2.05
C PRO A 253 18.92 13.08 -3.55
N VAL A 254 19.70 12.29 -4.28
CA VAL A 254 19.85 12.47 -5.73
C VAL A 254 18.52 12.28 -6.46
N ALA A 255 18.38 12.86 -7.65
CA ALA A 255 17.11 12.84 -8.39
C ALA A 255 16.68 11.45 -8.90
N ASP A 256 17.63 10.52 -9.09
CA ASP A 256 17.38 9.12 -9.48
C ASP A 256 18.28 8.22 -8.62
N ILE A 257 17.73 7.77 -7.49
CA ILE A 257 18.46 6.95 -6.53
C ILE A 257 18.71 5.57 -7.13
N ALA A 258 17.75 5.01 -7.88
CA ALA A 258 17.91 3.72 -8.54
C ALA A 258 19.05 3.73 -9.57
N ALA A 259 19.26 4.83 -10.29
CA ALA A 259 20.39 4.98 -11.20
C ALA A 259 21.73 5.12 -10.45
N ALA A 260 21.73 5.77 -9.29
CA ALA A 260 22.93 5.96 -8.47
C ALA A 260 23.47 4.66 -7.86
N TYR A 261 22.59 3.69 -7.58
CA TYR A 261 22.92 2.40 -6.98
C TYR A 261 22.48 1.20 -7.87
N PRO A 262 23.12 1.01 -9.03
CA PRO A 262 22.66 0.04 -10.04
C PRO A 262 22.79 -1.45 -9.65
N LYS A 263 23.50 -1.75 -8.57
CA LYS A 263 23.73 -3.13 -8.08
C LYS A 263 22.81 -3.53 -6.93
N THR A 264 21.98 -2.61 -6.45
CA THR A 264 21.02 -2.84 -5.37
C THR A 264 19.84 -3.64 -5.89
N ASP A 265 19.31 -4.54 -5.07
CA ASP A 265 18.02 -5.20 -5.32
C ASP A 265 16.90 -4.15 -5.14
N TRP A 266 16.47 -3.57 -6.25
CA TRP A 266 15.46 -2.52 -6.23
C TRP A 266 14.05 -3.03 -6.02
N ASP A 267 13.81 -4.31 -6.28
CA ASP A 267 12.52 -4.93 -5.95
C ASP A 267 12.33 -4.95 -4.42
N ALA A 268 13.35 -5.43 -3.70
CA ALA A 268 13.34 -5.44 -2.23
C ALA A 268 13.25 -4.02 -1.62
N VAL A 269 14.08 -3.06 -2.10
CA VAL A 269 14.06 -1.67 -1.58
C VAL A 269 12.72 -0.99 -1.85
N CYS A 270 12.19 -1.13 -3.06
CA CYS A 270 10.89 -0.53 -3.39
C CYS A 270 9.76 -1.22 -2.63
N GLY A 271 9.78 -2.54 -2.48
CA GLY A 271 8.81 -3.28 -1.67
C GLY A 271 8.73 -2.72 -0.25
N GLU A 272 9.88 -2.51 0.40
CA GLU A 272 9.94 -1.93 1.74
C GLU A 272 9.43 -0.48 1.75
N MET A 273 9.90 0.39 0.85
CA MET A 273 9.59 1.81 0.87
C MET A 273 8.13 2.11 0.48
N PHE A 274 7.57 1.38 -0.49
CA PHE A 274 6.17 1.54 -0.91
C PHE A 274 5.18 0.68 -0.11
N LEU A 275 5.64 0.08 0.99
CA LEU A 275 4.83 -0.75 1.89
C LEU A 275 4.25 -1.99 1.18
N GLU A 276 4.98 -2.54 0.25
CA GLU A 276 4.69 -3.81 -0.40
C GLU A 276 5.58 -4.89 0.26
N PRO A 277 4.98 -5.85 1.01
CA PRO A 277 5.74 -6.88 1.73
C PRO A 277 6.36 -7.93 0.81
#